data_42e086e2e711b213a6fe4a0131eccc94
#
_entry.id   42e086e2e711b213a6fe4a0131eccc94
#
_cell.length_a   1.000
_cell.length_b   1.000
_cell.length_c   1.000
_cell.angle_alpha   90.00
_cell.angle_beta   90.00
_cell.angle_gamma   90.00
#
_symmetry.space_group_name_H-M   'P 1'
#
loop_
_entity.id
_entity.type
_entity.pdbx_description
1 polymer ?
#
loop_
_entity_poly.entity_id
_entity_poly.type
_entity_poly.pdbx_seq_one_letter_code
_entity_poly.pdbx_strand_id
1 'polypeptide(L)'
;MCSSDLADSGQEALMTAAIAAARAGASLGEIFAAARGQEAAPQVNRLRVHRGAEPFERIRMATEAWAEKHGGAPKIFMANMGPIPQHKARTDFSTAFLNVAALATIANDGFPTIDEAVNAALDSGARAMVICSTDDSYPEIVPELTRKVKAARPDMMVILAGYPKDQIEAFKAAGVDEFLHVSAFYKIYSSHYYCLIF
;
A
#
# COMPACT_ATOMS: atom_id res chain seq x y z
N MET A 1 -34.57 38.76 13.46
CA MET A 1 -35.49 38.03 12.58
C MET A 1 -35.69 36.66 13.20
N CYS A 2 -36.97 36.30 13.52
CA CYS A 2 -37.25 34.99 14.08
C CYS A 2 -37.20 33.92 12.99
N SER A 3 -36.78 32.69 13.34
CA SER A 3 -36.67 31.54 12.40
C SER A 3 -38.01 31.22 11.68
N SER A 4 -39.16 31.63 12.24
CA SER A 4 -40.46 31.47 11.60
C SER A 4 -40.67 32.32 10.35
N ASP A 5 -39.98 33.45 10.23
CA ASP A 5 -40.20 34.40 9.11
C ASP A 5 -39.58 33.93 7.80
N LEU A 6 -38.60 33.01 7.87
CA LEU A 6 -37.95 32.40 6.70
C LEU A 6 -38.72 31.22 6.12
N ALA A 7 -39.42 30.45 6.94
CA ALA A 7 -40.17 29.26 6.50
C ALA A 7 -41.50 29.59 5.78
N ASP A 8 -42.16 30.72 6.13
CA ASP A 8 -43.44 31.13 5.58
C ASP A 8 -43.35 32.05 4.35
N SER A 9 -42.13 32.41 3.92
CA SER A 9 -41.91 33.31 2.79
C SER A 9 -41.90 32.57 1.46
N GLY A 10 -42.51 33.12 0.43
CA GLY A 10 -42.34 32.64 -0.94
C GLY A 10 -40.85 32.66 -1.37
N GLN A 11 -40.49 31.91 -2.40
CA GLN A 11 -39.11 31.65 -2.80
C GLN A 11 -38.22 32.90 -2.97
N GLU A 12 -38.83 34.00 -3.44
CA GLU A 12 -38.12 35.30 -3.63
C GLU A 12 -37.91 36.03 -2.30
N ALA A 13 -38.86 35.96 -1.40
CA ALA A 13 -38.76 36.51 -0.05
C ALA A 13 -37.76 35.72 0.80
N LEU A 14 -37.70 34.40 0.62
CA LEU A 14 -36.72 33.52 1.29
C LEU A 14 -35.28 33.88 0.92
N MET A 15 -35.00 34.11 -0.37
CA MET A 15 -33.68 34.50 -0.85
C MET A 15 -33.26 35.86 -0.28
N THR A 16 -34.17 36.84 -0.31
CA THR A 16 -33.92 38.18 0.22
C THR A 16 -33.61 38.13 1.72
N ALA A 17 -34.35 37.32 2.48
CA ALA A 17 -34.16 37.16 3.92
C ALA A 17 -32.80 36.41 4.22
N ALA A 18 -32.44 35.38 3.41
CA ALA A 18 -31.20 34.68 3.53
C ALA A 18 -29.97 35.60 3.28
N ILE A 19 -30.05 36.47 2.29
CA ILE A 19 -29.01 37.47 2.00
C ILE A 19 -28.86 38.48 3.16
N ALA A 20 -30.00 38.94 3.72
CA ALA A 20 -29.97 39.84 4.87
C ALA A 20 -29.36 39.17 6.12
N ALA A 21 -29.70 37.91 6.38
CA ALA A 21 -29.12 37.13 7.47
C ALA A 21 -27.62 36.92 7.31
N ALA A 22 -27.16 36.61 6.10
CA ALA A 22 -25.71 36.45 5.80
C ALA A 22 -24.95 37.79 6.00
N ARG A 23 -25.53 38.93 5.59
CA ARG A 23 -24.95 40.25 5.84
C ARG A 23 -24.92 40.62 7.31
N ALA A 24 -25.83 40.08 8.11
CA ALA A 24 -25.85 40.23 9.56
C ALA A 24 -24.90 39.26 10.29
N GLY A 25 -24.14 38.42 9.56
CA GLY A 25 -23.14 37.50 10.10
C GLY A 25 -23.64 36.09 10.39
N ALA A 26 -24.85 35.74 9.95
CA ALA A 26 -25.35 34.36 10.12
C ALA A 26 -24.54 33.39 9.25
N SER A 27 -24.21 32.23 9.84
CA SER A 27 -23.57 31.13 9.13
C SER A 27 -24.55 30.45 8.17
N LEU A 28 -24.01 29.76 7.16
CA LEU A 28 -24.81 28.98 6.20
C LEU A 28 -25.69 27.94 6.92
N GLY A 29 -25.18 27.31 7.98
CA GLY A 29 -25.93 26.35 8.80
C GLY A 29 -27.15 26.95 9.48
N GLU A 30 -27.01 28.16 10.04
CA GLU A 30 -28.13 28.89 10.69
C GLU A 30 -29.18 29.31 9.67
N ILE A 31 -28.75 29.78 8.50
CA ILE A 31 -29.69 30.15 7.41
C ILE A 31 -30.43 28.91 6.93
N PHE A 32 -29.75 27.79 6.74
CA PHE A 32 -30.37 26.53 6.31
C PHE A 32 -31.34 25.98 7.37
N ALA A 33 -30.98 26.02 8.65
CA ALA A 33 -31.83 25.58 9.73
C ALA A 33 -33.13 26.44 9.82
N ALA A 34 -32.96 27.76 9.67
CA ALA A 34 -34.09 28.68 9.67
C ALA A 34 -35.01 28.49 8.45
N ALA A 35 -34.46 28.26 7.27
CA ALA A 35 -35.21 28.04 6.03
C ALA A 35 -36.01 26.73 6.03
N ARG A 36 -35.50 25.67 6.67
CA ARG A 36 -36.20 24.38 6.81
C ARG A 36 -37.32 24.39 7.85
N GLY A 37 -37.31 25.38 8.76
CA GLY A 37 -38.27 25.41 9.85
C GLY A 37 -38.14 24.17 10.75
N GLN A 38 -39.28 23.59 11.10
CA GLN A 38 -39.38 22.38 11.95
C GLN A 38 -39.41 21.06 11.17
N GLU A 39 -39.18 21.10 9.85
CA GLU A 39 -39.13 19.87 9.08
C GLU A 39 -37.95 18.98 9.51
N ALA A 40 -38.25 17.76 9.89
CA ALA A 40 -37.24 16.79 10.19
C ALA A 40 -36.40 16.51 8.93
N ALA A 41 -35.09 16.64 9.04
CA ALA A 41 -34.20 16.30 7.94
C ALA A 41 -34.43 14.84 7.49
N PRO A 42 -34.62 14.58 6.18
CA PRO A 42 -34.83 13.22 5.72
C PRO A 42 -33.62 12.36 6.12
N GLN A 43 -33.92 11.23 6.73
CA GLN A 43 -32.87 10.24 7.06
C GLN A 43 -32.47 9.53 5.78
N VAL A 44 -31.27 9.75 5.34
CA VAL A 44 -30.67 9.05 4.21
C VAL A 44 -29.49 8.17 4.67
N ASN A 45 -29.39 7.00 4.09
CA ASN A 45 -28.23 6.14 4.33
C ASN A 45 -26.95 6.83 3.84
N ARG A 46 -25.95 6.87 4.70
CA ARG A 46 -24.65 7.46 4.35
C ARG A 46 -24.04 6.68 3.20
N LEU A 47 -23.78 7.34 2.09
CA LEU A 47 -22.97 6.75 1.02
C LEU A 47 -21.56 6.57 1.53
N ARG A 48 -21.05 5.35 1.44
CA ARG A 48 -19.64 5.07 1.69
C ARG A 48 -18.85 5.40 0.43
N VAL A 49 -18.29 6.60 0.39
CA VAL A 49 -17.42 7.02 -0.71
C VAL A 49 -15.98 6.59 -0.34
N HIS A 50 -15.38 5.80 -1.20
CA HIS A 50 -13.98 5.34 -1.05
C HIS A 50 -13.18 5.75 -2.28
N ARG A 51 -11.96 6.24 -2.04
CA ARG A 51 -10.99 6.45 -3.12
C ARG A 51 -10.25 5.14 -3.38
N GLY A 52 -9.95 4.85 -4.65
CA GLY A 52 -9.17 3.66 -5.01
C GLY A 52 -7.77 3.63 -4.38
N ALA A 53 -7.24 4.79 -4.01
CA ALA A 53 -5.91 4.91 -3.37
C ALA A 53 -5.91 4.65 -1.86
N GLU A 54 -7.05 4.68 -1.17
CA GLU A 54 -7.11 4.55 0.31
C GLU A 54 -6.36 3.35 0.89
N PRO A 55 -6.40 2.14 0.29
CA PRO A 55 -5.64 1.01 0.80
C PRO A 55 -4.12 1.23 0.75
N PHE A 56 -3.64 1.84 -0.34
CA PHE A 56 -2.21 2.16 -0.50
C PHE A 56 -1.78 3.26 0.47
N GLU A 57 -2.60 4.28 0.65
CA GLU A 57 -2.37 5.37 1.61
C GLU A 57 -2.24 4.82 3.04
N ARG A 58 -3.10 3.86 3.42
CA ARG A 58 -3.02 3.21 4.75
C ARG A 58 -1.71 2.46 4.95
N ILE A 59 -1.25 1.71 3.95
CA ILE A 59 0.04 1.00 4.03
C ILE A 59 1.18 2.00 4.15
N ARG A 60 1.17 3.05 3.33
CA ARG A 60 2.17 4.11 3.36
C ARG A 60 2.23 4.81 4.73
N MET A 61 1.08 5.20 5.27
CA MET A 61 1.00 5.81 6.62
C MET A 61 1.56 4.88 7.70
N ALA A 62 1.31 3.58 7.62
CA ALA A 62 1.86 2.61 8.56
C ALA A 62 3.38 2.50 8.43
N THR A 63 3.91 2.48 7.20
CA THR A 63 5.36 2.49 6.94
C THR A 63 6.02 3.76 7.49
N GLU A 64 5.42 4.92 7.27
CA GLU A 64 5.91 6.20 7.78
C GLU A 64 5.91 6.25 9.32
N ALA A 65 4.81 5.80 9.95
CA ALA A 65 4.73 5.71 11.41
C ALA A 65 5.74 4.70 12.00
N TRP A 66 6.04 3.62 11.27
CA TRP A 66 7.09 2.67 11.66
C TRP A 66 8.47 3.32 11.54
N ALA A 67 8.72 4.05 10.45
CA ALA A 67 9.99 4.74 10.21
C ALA A 67 10.32 5.78 11.28
N GLU A 68 9.32 6.52 11.74
CA GLU A 68 9.46 7.48 12.86
C GLU A 68 9.93 6.80 14.15
N LYS A 69 9.41 5.60 14.43
CA LYS A 69 9.75 4.86 15.66
C LYS A 69 11.12 4.17 15.59
N HIS A 70 11.57 3.78 14.38
CA HIS A 70 12.77 2.95 14.21
C HIS A 70 13.92 3.67 13.52
N GLY A 71 13.77 4.97 13.20
CA GLY A 71 14.81 5.78 12.60
C GLY A 71 15.04 5.55 11.10
N GLY A 72 14.04 4.97 10.40
CA GLY A 72 14.07 4.79 8.95
C GLY A 72 13.06 3.77 8.46
N ALA A 73 12.75 3.79 7.17
CA ALA A 73 11.79 2.87 6.56
C ALA A 73 12.26 1.40 6.63
N PRO A 74 11.33 0.43 6.69
CA PRO A 74 11.68 -0.99 6.59
C PRO A 74 12.43 -1.25 5.28
N LYS A 75 13.53 -1.98 5.37
CA LYS A 75 14.39 -2.28 4.23
C LYS A 75 14.03 -3.61 3.59
N ILE A 76 13.99 -3.62 2.27
CA ILE A 76 13.77 -4.81 1.44
C ILE A 76 15.01 -5.03 0.59
N PHE A 77 15.62 -6.20 0.70
CA PHE A 77 16.81 -6.55 -0.07
C PHE A 77 16.43 -7.07 -1.47
N MET A 78 17.06 -6.55 -2.52
CA MET A 78 16.85 -7.03 -3.87
C MET A 78 17.89 -8.10 -4.19
N ALA A 79 17.50 -9.38 -4.12
CA ALA A 79 18.37 -10.50 -4.50
C ALA A 79 18.38 -10.66 -6.03
N ASN A 80 19.14 -9.79 -6.68
CA ASN A 80 19.28 -9.76 -8.13
C ASN A 80 20.25 -10.87 -8.56
N MET A 81 19.75 -11.87 -9.30
CA MET A 81 20.55 -13.01 -9.70
C MET A 81 20.95 -12.94 -11.17
N GLY A 82 22.25 -13.18 -11.41
CA GLY A 82 22.84 -13.11 -12.74
C GLY A 82 23.16 -11.69 -13.23
N PRO A 83 23.51 -11.53 -14.51
CA PRO A 83 23.85 -10.25 -15.09
C PRO A 83 22.62 -9.31 -15.20
N ILE A 84 22.88 -8.01 -15.23
CA ILE A 84 21.86 -6.94 -15.24
C ILE A 84 20.68 -7.21 -16.19
N PRO A 85 20.85 -7.63 -17.45
CA PRO A 85 19.73 -7.88 -18.35
C PRO A 85 18.75 -8.94 -17.87
N GLN A 86 19.19 -9.90 -17.04
CA GLN A 86 18.33 -10.98 -16.54
C GLN A 86 17.41 -10.55 -15.41
N HIS A 87 17.86 -9.64 -14.53
CA HIS A 87 17.09 -9.26 -13.35
C HIS A 87 16.46 -7.86 -13.44
N LYS A 88 17.03 -6.94 -14.26
CA LYS A 88 16.69 -5.51 -14.21
C LYS A 88 15.20 -5.21 -14.32
N ALA A 89 14.50 -5.81 -15.28
CA ALA A 89 13.07 -5.53 -15.48
C ALA A 89 12.23 -5.89 -14.24
N ARG A 90 12.58 -6.98 -13.58
CA ARG A 90 11.88 -7.43 -12.35
C ARG A 90 12.28 -6.62 -11.14
N THR A 91 13.54 -6.23 -11.05
CA THR A 91 14.04 -5.32 -10.00
C THR A 91 13.35 -3.97 -10.10
N ASP A 92 13.29 -3.36 -11.29
CA ASP A 92 12.65 -2.07 -11.51
C ASP A 92 11.16 -2.12 -11.16
N PHE A 93 10.45 -3.15 -11.62
CA PHE A 93 9.04 -3.36 -11.27
C PHE A 93 8.83 -3.53 -9.77
N SER A 94 9.63 -4.40 -9.14
CA SER A 94 9.50 -4.67 -7.70
C SER A 94 9.82 -3.43 -6.86
N THR A 95 10.85 -2.68 -7.23
CA THR A 95 11.22 -1.42 -6.58
C THR A 95 10.09 -0.39 -6.69
N ALA A 96 9.54 -0.19 -7.89
CA ALA A 96 8.42 0.73 -8.09
C ALA A 96 7.19 0.31 -7.29
N PHE A 97 6.88 -0.98 -7.26
CA PHE A 97 5.76 -1.54 -6.49
C PHE A 97 5.93 -1.31 -4.98
N LEU A 98 7.10 -1.60 -4.42
CA LEU A 98 7.39 -1.43 -3.00
C LEU A 98 7.44 0.05 -2.59
N ASN A 99 7.90 0.92 -3.48
CA ASN A 99 7.93 2.37 -3.25
C ASN A 99 6.54 3.00 -3.10
N VAL A 100 5.49 2.39 -3.65
CA VAL A 100 4.09 2.84 -3.40
C VAL A 100 3.78 2.82 -1.90
N ALA A 101 4.31 1.84 -1.19
CA ALA A 101 4.17 1.69 0.26
C ALA A 101 5.24 2.43 1.07
N ALA A 102 6.09 3.26 0.44
CA ALA A 102 7.24 3.94 1.06
C ALA A 102 8.27 3.00 1.70
N LEU A 103 8.36 1.74 1.23
CA LEU A 103 9.38 0.78 1.66
C LEU A 103 10.72 1.10 0.99
N ALA A 104 11.83 0.98 1.72
CA ALA A 104 13.16 1.23 1.20
C ALA A 104 13.74 -0.03 0.56
N THR A 105 14.15 0.03 -0.71
CA THR A 105 14.81 -1.08 -1.39
C THR A 105 16.34 -0.94 -1.35
N ILE A 106 17.05 -2.04 -1.10
CA ILE A 106 18.51 -2.12 -1.18
C ILE A 106 18.87 -2.69 -2.55
N ALA A 107 19.28 -1.81 -3.46
CA ALA A 107 19.68 -2.16 -4.81
C ALA A 107 21.13 -2.67 -4.86
N ASN A 108 21.45 -3.45 -5.90
CA ASN A 108 22.79 -3.95 -6.24
C ASN A 108 22.87 -4.27 -7.73
N ASP A 109 24.08 -4.52 -8.24
CA ASP A 109 24.33 -4.80 -9.66
C ASP A 109 24.13 -6.27 -10.06
N GLY A 110 23.71 -7.11 -9.11
CA GLY A 110 23.47 -8.53 -9.31
C GLY A 110 24.56 -9.42 -8.69
N PHE A 111 24.16 -10.65 -8.36
CA PHE A 111 25.06 -11.65 -7.76
C PHE A 111 25.32 -12.79 -8.75
N PRO A 112 26.58 -13.17 -8.95
CA PRO A 112 26.91 -14.30 -9.81
C PRO A 112 26.63 -15.65 -9.14
N THR A 113 26.59 -15.69 -7.80
CA THR A 113 26.37 -16.93 -7.04
C THR A 113 25.30 -16.78 -5.98
N ILE A 114 24.66 -17.90 -5.64
CA ILE A 114 23.65 -17.95 -4.57
C ILE A 114 24.26 -17.58 -3.22
N ASP A 115 25.48 -18.05 -2.93
CA ASP A 115 26.13 -17.82 -1.64
C ASP A 115 26.42 -16.33 -1.41
N GLU A 116 26.88 -15.62 -2.44
CA GLU A 116 27.08 -14.17 -2.35
C GLU A 116 25.76 -13.43 -2.10
N ALA A 117 24.69 -13.82 -2.79
CA ALA A 117 23.37 -13.23 -2.59
C ALA A 117 22.82 -13.49 -1.17
N VAL A 118 22.99 -14.71 -0.65
CA VAL A 118 22.60 -15.08 0.71
C VAL A 118 23.36 -14.26 1.74
N ASN A 119 24.68 -14.20 1.65
CA ASN A 119 25.50 -13.44 2.59
C ASN A 119 25.13 -11.96 2.58
N ALA A 120 25.02 -11.37 1.40
CA ALA A 120 24.62 -9.97 1.26
C ALA A 120 23.20 -9.71 1.83
N ALA A 121 22.25 -10.64 1.64
CA ALA A 121 20.91 -10.52 2.21
C ALA A 121 20.93 -10.56 3.74
N LEU A 122 21.71 -11.46 4.33
CA LEU A 122 21.84 -11.59 5.79
C LEU A 122 22.51 -10.36 6.42
N ASP A 123 23.52 -9.82 5.77
CA ASP A 123 24.28 -8.64 6.23
C ASP A 123 23.52 -7.31 6.01
N SER A 124 22.53 -7.30 5.14
CA SER A 124 21.78 -6.09 4.76
C SER A 124 20.94 -5.48 5.88
N GLY A 125 20.61 -6.25 6.92
CA GLY A 125 19.67 -5.87 7.95
C GLY A 125 18.22 -5.75 7.45
N ALA A 126 17.91 -6.19 6.21
CA ALA A 126 16.57 -6.17 5.65
C ALA A 126 15.66 -7.19 6.34
N ARG A 127 14.36 -6.86 6.44
CA ARG A 127 13.32 -7.75 6.99
C ARG A 127 12.76 -8.71 5.94
N ALA A 128 12.85 -8.33 4.69
CA ALA A 128 12.41 -9.14 3.56
C ALA A 128 13.39 -9.04 2.40
N MET A 129 13.32 -10.01 1.50
CA MET A 129 14.06 -10.00 0.25
C MET A 129 13.15 -10.32 -0.94
N VAL A 130 13.50 -9.79 -2.11
CA VAL A 130 12.84 -10.09 -3.38
C VAL A 130 13.85 -10.75 -4.31
N ILE A 131 13.57 -11.97 -4.75
CA ILE A 131 14.40 -12.69 -5.73
C ILE A 131 14.03 -12.21 -7.13
N CYS A 132 15.00 -11.67 -7.87
CA CYS A 132 14.81 -11.14 -9.21
C CYS A 132 15.78 -11.83 -10.19
N SER A 133 15.23 -12.53 -11.18
CA SER A 133 15.95 -13.13 -12.30
C SER A 133 14.98 -13.49 -13.43
N THR A 134 15.35 -14.35 -14.37
CA THR A 134 14.47 -14.88 -15.42
C THR A 134 13.64 -16.08 -14.93
N ASP A 135 12.50 -16.36 -15.57
CA ASP A 135 11.68 -17.54 -15.23
C ASP A 135 12.45 -18.86 -15.42
N ASP A 136 13.32 -18.93 -16.44
CA ASP A 136 14.11 -20.11 -16.75
C ASP A 136 15.15 -20.44 -15.66
N SER A 137 15.66 -19.43 -14.97
CA SER A 137 16.67 -19.59 -13.90
C SER A 137 16.07 -19.92 -12.54
N TYR A 138 14.80 -19.64 -12.31
CA TYR A 138 14.16 -19.80 -11.01
C TYR A 138 14.15 -21.24 -10.47
N PRO A 139 13.94 -22.29 -11.27
CA PRO A 139 13.96 -23.66 -10.76
C PRO A 139 15.28 -24.07 -10.08
N GLU A 140 16.40 -23.52 -10.55
CA GLU A 140 17.72 -23.78 -9.99
C GLU A 140 18.05 -22.87 -8.80
N ILE A 141 17.67 -21.58 -8.89
CA ILE A 141 18.08 -20.55 -7.93
C ILE A 141 17.17 -20.54 -6.69
N VAL A 142 15.84 -20.51 -6.91
CA VAL A 142 14.87 -20.19 -5.84
C VAL A 142 14.89 -21.19 -4.69
N PRO A 143 14.85 -22.52 -4.93
CA PRO A 143 14.81 -23.49 -3.83
C PRO A 143 16.05 -23.44 -2.96
N GLU A 144 17.23 -23.34 -3.56
CA GLU A 144 18.51 -23.34 -2.82
C GLU A 144 18.71 -22.03 -2.05
N LEU A 145 18.49 -20.87 -2.71
CA LEU A 145 18.63 -19.56 -2.10
C LEU A 145 17.66 -19.40 -0.93
N THR A 146 16.39 -19.73 -1.13
CA THR A 146 15.36 -19.64 -0.11
C THR A 146 15.69 -20.51 1.09
N ARG A 147 16.07 -21.77 0.87
CA ARG A 147 16.42 -22.70 1.94
C ARG A 147 17.61 -22.19 2.77
N LYS A 148 18.66 -21.66 2.12
CA LYS A 148 19.84 -21.10 2.82
C LYS A 148 19.47 -19.88 3.67
N VAL A 149 18.67 -18.96 3.12
CA VAL A 149 18.21 -17.78 3.86
C VAL A 149 17.34 -18.18 5.04
N LYS A 150 16.34 -19.04 4.82
CA LYS A 150 15.42 -19.50 5.90
C LYS A 150 16.14 -20.31 6.98
N ALA A 151 17.19 -21.03 6.64
CA ALA A 151 18.02 -21.74 7.63
C ALA A 151 18.79 -20.79 8.56
N ALA A 152 19.30 -19.66 8.01
CA ALA A 152 20.01 -18.66 8.77
C ALA A 152 19.09 -17.63 9.47
N ARG A 153 18.01 -17.23 8.80
CA ARG A 153 17.04 -16.26 9.29
C ARG A 153 15.62 -16.72 8.95
N PRO A 154 14.99 -17.55 9.77
CA PRO A 154 13.63 -18.07 9.53
C PRO A 154 12.56 -16.96 9.44
N ASP A 155 12.79 -15.84 10.11
CA ASP A 155 11.91 -14.66 10.14
C ASP A 155 12.01 -13.78 8.91
N MET A 156 13.04 -13.95 8.07
CA MET A 156 13.20 -13.17 6.86
C MET A 156 12.17 -13.57 5.81
N MET A 157 11.34 -12.64 5.39
CA MET A 157 10.36 -12.87 4.35
C MET A 157 11.02 -12.99 2.97
N VAL A 158 10.69 -14.06 2.24
CA VAL A 158 11.20 -14.31 0.89
C VAL A 158 10.09 -14.13 -0.15
N ILE A 159 10.28 -13.17 -1.04
CA ILE A 159 9.34 -12.83 -2.11
C ILE A 159 9.98 -13.20 -3.46
N LEU A 160 9.21 -13.77 -4.37
CA LEU A 160 9.65 -14.03 -5.74
C LEU A 160 9.05 -13.01 -6.70
N ALA A 161 9.89 -12.32 -7.47
CA ALA A 161 9.45 -11.40 -8.52
C ALA A 161 9.02 -12.20 -9.76
N GLY A 162 7.72 -12.47 -9.88
CA GLY A 162 7.11 -13.25 -10.95
C GLY A 162 5.98 -14.13 -10.44
N TYR A 163 5.34 -14.85 -11.35
CA TYR A 163 4.26 -15.79 -11.02
C TYR A 163 4.32 -17.03 -11.92
N PRO A 164 5.34 -17.89 -11.77
CA PRO A 164 5.49 -19.10 -12.56
C PRO A 164 4.47 -20.15 -12.11
N LYS A 165 3.33 -20.20 -12.79
CA LYS A 165 2.12 -20.97 -12.37
C LYS A 165 2.42 -22.44 -12.06
N ASP A 166 3.27 -23.06 -12.86
CA ASP A 166 3.56 -24.50 -12.76
C ASP A 166 4.53 -24.82 -11.61
N GLN A 167 5.15 -23.81 -10.98
CA GLN A 167 6.20 -23.97 -9.97
C GLN A 167 5.82 -23.37 -8.60
N ILE A 168 4.65 -22.72 -8.50
CA ILE A 168 4.22 -22.01 -7.29
C ILE A 168 4.26 -22.90 -6.05
N GLU A 169 3.68 -24.11 -6.14
CA GLU A 169 3.62 -25.02 -4.99
C GLU A 169 5.01 -25.52 -4.58
N ALA A 170 5.89 -25.77 -5.56
CA ALA A 170 7.27 -26.16 -5.29
C ALA A 170 8.06 -25.04 -4.60
N PHE A 171 7.88 -23.80 -5.04
CA PHE A 171 8.56 -22.66 -4.42
C PHE A 171 8.02 -22.32 -3.04
N LYS A 172 6.71 -22.44 -2.81
CA LYS A 172 6.14 -22.35 -1.45
C LYS A 172 6.68 -23.42 -0.53
N ALA A 173 6.77 -24.66 -1.02
CA ALA A 173 7.34 -25.76 -0.24
C ALA A 173 8.84 -25.53 0.07
N ALA A 174 9.57 -24.81 -0.78
CA ALA A 174 10.94 -24.38 -0.52
C ALA A 174 11.05 -23.21 0.49
N GLY A 175 9.92 -22.57 0.84
CA GLY A 175 9.88 -21.49 1.82
C GLY A 175 9.67 -20.07 1.22
N VAL A 176 9.30 -19.94 -0.05
CA VAL A 176 8.87 -18.67 -0.62
C VAL A 176 7.54 -18.27 0.00
N ASP A 177 7.49 -17.10 0.60
CA ASP A 177 6.31 -16.62 1.34
C ASP A 177 5.29 -15.96 0.40
N GLU A 178 5.74 -15.21 -0.62
CA GLU A 178 4.82 -14.48 -1.51
C GLU A 178 5.41 -14.28 -2.92
N PHE A 179 4.51 -13.95 -3.88
CA PHE A 179 4.85 -13.72 -5.27
C PHE A 179 4.46 -12.30 -5.70
N LEU A 180 5.41 -11.58 -6.29
CA LEU A 180 5.21 -10.22 -6.75
C LEU A 180 5.04 -10.18 -8.27
N HIS A 181 3.84 -9.84 -8.75
CA HIS A 181 3.52 -9.80 -10.18
C HIS A 181 2.46 -8.74 -10.48
N VAL A 182 2.24 -8.43 -11.75
CA VAL A 182 1.34 -7.34 -12.18
C VAL A 182 -0.10 -7.46 -11.66
N SER A 183 -0.60 -8.66 -11.40
CA SER A 183 -1.93 -8.88 -10.82
C SER A 183 -1.93 -8.89 -9.29
N ALA A 184 -0.77 -8.76 -8.64
CA ALA A 184 -0.67 -8.74 -7.17
C ALA A 184 -1.24 -7.45 -6.55
N PHE A 185 -1.48 -6.40 -7.35
CA PHE A 185 -2.13 -5.17 -6.88
C PHE A 185 -3.43 -5.44 -6.12
N TYR A 186 -4.21 -6.44 -6.50
CA TYR A 186 -5.44 -6.80 -5.81
C TYR A 186 -5.21 -7.47 -4.44
N LYS A 187 -4.07 -8.12 -4.23
CA LYS A 187 -3.74 -8.79 -2.96
C LYS A 187 -3.26 -7.82 -1.87
N ILE A 188 -2.77 -6.64 -2.23
CA ILE A 188 -2.39 -5.60 -1.26
C ILE A 188 -3.60 -5.17 -0.41
N TYR A 189 -4.82 -5.35 -0.92
CA TYR A 189 -6.06 -5.13 -0.17
C TYR A 189 -6.30 -6.16 0.94
N SER A 190 -5.66 -7.31 0.91
CA SER A 190 -5.76 -8.31 1.97
C SER A 190 -4.74 -7.99 3.07
N SER A 191 -5.17 -8.10 4.31
CA SER A 191 -4.42 -7.80 5.54
C SER A 191 -3.06 -8.51 5.71
N HIS A 192 -2.68 -9.41 4.80
CA HIS A 192 -1.45 -10.20 4.89
C HIS A 192 -0.16 -9.39 4.73
N TYR A 193 -0.14 -8.38 3.87
CA TYR A 193 1.07 -7.55 3.72
C TYR A 193 1.38 -6.67 4.93
N TYR A 194 0.36 -6.33 5.73
CA TYR A 194 0.56 -5.61 6.99
C TYR A 194 1.34 -6.43 8.03
N CYS A 195 1.04 -7.72 8.17
CA CYS A 195 1.71 -8.60 9.13
C CYS A 195 3.12 -9.03 8.68
N LEU A 196 3.46 -8.88 7.40
CA LEU A 196 4.70 -9.41 6.82
C LEU A 196 5.87 -8.41 6.88
N ILE A 197 5.60 -7.12 7.08
CA ILE A 197 6.62 -6.07 7.05
C ILE A 197 6.80 -5.42 8.44
N PHE A 198 5.79 -5.45 9.28
CA PHE A 198 5.73 -4.84 10.62
C PHE A 198 5.64 -5.89 11.72
#